data_6a1f5de17bf9d8854260aae23d169873
#
_entry.id   6a1f5de17bf9d8854260aae23d169873
#
_cell.length_a   1.000
_cell.length_b   1.000
_cell.length_c   1.000
_cell.angle_alpha   90.00
_cell.angle_beta   90.00
_cell.angle_gamma   90.00
#
_symmetry.space_group_name_H-M   'P 1'
#
loop_
_entity.id
_entity.type
_entity.pdbx_description
1 polymer ?
#
loop_
_entity_poly.entity_id
_entity_poly.type
_entity_poly.pdbx_seq_one_letter_code
_entity_poly.pdbx_strand_id
1 'polypeptide(L)'
;MKLLVSWLRDFVDVQVANTDLASLLSMRGFEVASIDPVAAAGAAPLPDGAGLQPAGDAIIDFEITANRPDCLSVRGLAREAATALRLPYRAIHTAGSGEVEGGAGASSAGGPNAPLSVHIDDPELCPRYAAAVAEVTVGPSPRWMQDRLEAAGVRPINNVVDVTNYVLMELGQPLHAFDLERLGGRQLRARQARAGERLQTLDGEDRELAAGMLVIADATTPQA
;
A
#
# COMPACT_ATOMS: atom_id res chain seq x y z
N MET A 1 -10.13 -5.56 6.80
CA MET A 1 -9.49 -5.26 5.48
C MET A 1 -10.53 -5.40 4.40
N LYS A 2 -10.94 -4.27 3.84
CA LYS A 2 -11.91 -4.26 2.74
C LYS A 2 -11.22 -4.63 1.44
N LEU A 3 -11.68 -5.71 0.81
CA LEU A 3 -11.13 -6.26 -0.41
C LEU A 3 -12.14 -6.14 -1.55
N LEU A 4 -11.81 -5.36 -2.58
CA LEU A 4 -12.55 -5.35 -3.83
C LEU A 4 -12.16 -6.59 -4.65
N VAL A 5 -13.12 -7.45 -5.00
CA VAL A 5 -12.83 -8.74 -5.65
C VAL A 5 -12.24 -8.56 -7.04
N SER A 6 -12.66 -7.56 -7.81
CA SER A 6 -12.02 -7.25 -9.10
C SER A 6 -10.55 -6.86 -8.96
N TRP A 7 -10.17 -6.18 -7.86
CA TRP A 7 -8.76 -5.86 -7.60
C TRP A 7 -7.94 -7.12 -7.28
N LEU A 8 -8.51 -8.04 -6.49
CA LEU A 8 -7.88 -9.35 -6.23
C LEU A 8 -7.67 -10.14 -7.53
N ARG A 9 -8.60 -10.03 -8.51
CA ARG A 9 -8.51 -10.71 -9.80
C ARG A 9 -7.33 -10.27 -10.66
N ASP A 10 -6.70 -9.14 -10.39
CA ASP A 10 -5.45 -8.75 -11.05
C ASP A 10 -4.31 -9.75 -10.73
N PHE A 11 -4.37 -10.40 -9.56
CA PHE A 11 -3.34 -11.32 -9.07
C PHE A 11 -3.71 -12.82 -9.22
N VAL A 12 -4.97 -13.14 -9.25
CA VAL A 12 -5.45 -14.52 -9.32
C VAL A 12 -6.80 -14.59 -10.04
N ASP A 13 -6.93 -15.51 -10.97
CA ASP A 13 -8.15 -15.64 -11.79
C ASP A 13 -9.29 -16.36 -11.03
N VAL A 14 -9.93 -15.64 -10.10
CA VAL A 14 -11.02 -16.16 -9.28
C VAL A 14 -12.33 -16.11 -10.06
N GLN A 15 -12.92 -17.30 -10.30
CA GLN A 15 -14.18 -17.47 -11.03
C GLN A 15 -15.34 -17.96 -10.13
N VAL A 16 -15.07 -18.28 -8.87
CA VAL A 16 -16.11 -18.70 -7.92
C VAL A 16 -16.99 -17.53 -7.48
N ALA A 17 -18.20 -17.81 -6.97
CA ALA A 17 -19.05 -16.78 -6.41
C ALA A 17 -18.37 -16.05 -5.24
N ASN A 18 -18.69 -14.76 -5.04
CA ASN A 18 -18.08 -13.97 -3.97
C ASN A 18 -18.34 -14.56 -2.57
N THR A 19 -19.52 -15.16 -2.37
CA THR A 19 -19.87 -15.89 -1.14
C THR A 19 -19.02 -17.14 -0.93
N ASP A 20 -18.68 -17.84 -2.00
CA ASP A 20 -17.85 -19.05 -1.94
C ASP A 20 -16.40 -18.67 -1.68
N LEU A 21 -15.90 -17.59 -2.30
CA LEU A 21 -14.59 -17.03 -2.01
C LEU A 21 -14.47 -16.62 -0.54
N ALA A 22 -15.47 -15.89 -0.02
CA ALA A 22 -15.53 -15.47 1.37
C ALA A 22 -15.53 -16.67 2.32
N SER A 23 -16.36 -17.65 2.06
CA SER A 23 -16.44 -18.89 2.85
C SER A 23 -15.12 -19.66 2.83
N LEU A 24 -14.49 -19.77 1.66
CA LEU A 24 -13.20 -20.46 1.50
C LEU A 24 -12.08 -19.79 2.29
N LEU A 25 -12.00 -18.46 2.27
CA LEU A 25 -11.02 -17.71 3.04
C LEU A 25 -11.34 -17.74 4.53
N SER A 26 -12.63 -17.73 4.91
CA SER A 26 -13.05 -17.90 6.31
C SER A 26 -12.57 -19.23 6.89
N MET A 27 -12.66 -20.32 6.14
CA MET A 27 -12.12 -21.62 6.53
C MET A 27 -10.60 -21.64 6.71
N ARG A 28 -9.91 -20.60 6.26
CA ARG A 28 -8.46 -20.39 6.43
C ARG A 28 -8.10 -19.40 7.54
N GLY A 29 -9.10 -18.98 8.31
CA GLY A 29 -8.92 -18.12 9.48
C GLY A 29 -9.10 -16.64 9.22
N PHE A 30 -9.73 -16.25 8.11
CA PHE A 30 -10.07 -14.85 7.83
C PHE A 30 -11.57 -14.65 8.09
N GLU A 31 -11.93 -14.09 9.23
CA GLU A 31 -13.32 -13.80 9.55
C GLU A 31 -13.90 -12.77 8.59
N VAL A 32 -15.11 -13.03 8.10
CA VAL A 32 -15.83 -12.17 7.18
C VAL A 32 -16.84 -11.33 7.95
N ALA A 33 -16.63 -10.01 7.99
CA ALA A 33 -17.54 -9.07 8.63
C ALA A 33 -18.74 -8.72 7.72
N SER A 34 -18.49 -8.49 6.42
CA SER A 34 -19.55 -8.20 5.44
C SER A 34 -19.15 -8.61 4.02
N ILE A 35 -20.16 -8.76 3.16
CA ILE A 35 -20.04 -8.92 1.71
C ILE A 35 -21.00 -7.93 1.08
N ASP A 36 -20.48 -6.86 0.49
CA ASP A 36 -21.27 -5.79 -0.09
C ASP A 36 -21.14 -5.84 -1.63
N PRO A 37 -22.23 -6.15 -2.37
CA PRO A 37 -22.17 -6.20 -3.82
C PRO A 37 -21.91 -4.79 -4.39
N VAL A 38 -21.00 -4.70 -5.35
CA VAL A 38 -20.72 -3.47 -6.09
C VAL A 38 -21.52 -3.49 -7.37
N ALA A 39 -22.40 -2.51 -7.56
CA ALA A 39 -23.15 -2.37 -8.80
C ALA A 39 -22.19 -2.11 -9.96
N ALA A 40 -22.21 -2.95 -10.98
CA ALA A 40 -21.46 -2.70 -12.19
C ALA A 40 -21.96 -1.39 -12.82
N ALA A 41 -21.08 -0.39 -12.96
CA ALA A 41 -21.41 0.85 -13.64
C ALA A 41 -21.83 0.53 -15.09
N GLY A 42 -23.14 0.62 -15.38
CA GLY A 42 -23.68 0.47 -16.72
C GLY A 42 -24.14 -0.94 -17.13
N ALA A 43 -24.19 -1.92 -16.24
CA ALA A 43 -24.77 -3.23 -16.56
C ALA A 43 -26.30 -3.17 -16.51
N ALA A 44 -26.94 -3.35 -17.67
CA ALA A 44 -28.38 -3.63 -17.71
C ALA A 44 -28.67 -4.98 -17.02
N PRO A 45 -29.81 -5.14 -16.34
CA PRO A 45 -30.19 -6.42 -15.76
C PRO A 45 -30.35 -7.46 -16.89
N LEU A 46 -29.66 -8.60 -16.74
CA LEU A 46 -29.72 -9.69 -17.70
C LEU A 46 -31.04 -10.48 -17.52
N PRO A 47 -31.61 -10.99 -18.61
CA PRO A 47 -32.82 -11.80 -18.53
C PRO A 47 -32.56 -13.14 -17.80
N ASP A 48 -33.53 -13.56 -17.01
CA ASP A 48 -33.49 -14.81 -16.25
C ASP A 48 -33.16 -16.02 -17.16
N GLY A 49 -32.06 -16.71 -16.85
CA GLY A 49 -31.69 -17.96 -17.53
C GLY A 49 -30.32 -17.99 -18.22
N ALA A 50 -29.53 -16.94 -18.22
CA ALA A 50 -28.17 -16.98 -18.73
C ALA A 50 -27.24 -17.64 -17.71
N GLY A 51 -26.56 -18.69 -18.12
CA GLY A 51 -25.66 -19.51 -17.30
C GLY A 51 -24.63 -18.72 -16.53
N LEU A 52 -24.02 -19.39 -15.53
CA LEU A 52 -23.02 -18.89 -14.57
C LEU A 52 -22.21 -17.69 -15.09
N GLN A 53 -22.70 -16.50 -14.77
CA GLN A 53 -21.93 -15.28 -14.99
C GLN A 53 -20.80 -15.25 -13.98
N PRO A 54 -19.62 -14.76 -14.34
CA PRO A 54 -18.63 -14.42 -13.33
C PRO A 54 -19.33 -13.54 -12.31
N ALA A 55 -19.32 -13.96 -11.05
CA ALA A 55 -19.98 -13.25 -9.97
C ALA A 55 -19.68 -11.77 -10.09
N GLY A 56 -20.71 -10.91 -10.04
CA GLY A 56 -20.53 -9.45 -10.05
C GLY A 56 -19.44 -9.04 -9.06
N ASP A 57 -18.96 -7.83 -9.15
CA ASP A 57 -17.94 -7.35 -8.21
C ASP A 57 -18.53 -7.18 -6.81
N ALA A 58 -17.69 -7.33 -5.79
CA ALA A 58 -18.08 -7.16 -4.39
C ALA A 58 -16.91 -6.64 -3.55
N ILE A 59 -17.25 -5.97 -2.47
CA ILE A 59 -16.33 -5.65 -1.39
C ILE A 59 -16.55 -6.69 -0.28
N ILE A 60 -15.51 -7.46 0.05
CA ILE A 60 -15.53 -8.37 1.18
C ILE A 60 -14.70 -7.75 2.31
N ASP A 61 -15.30 -7.52 3.47
CA ASP A 61 -14.58 -7.01 4.63
C ASP A 61 -14.10 -8.18 5.50
N PHE A 62 -12.77 -8.34 5.58
CA PHE A 62 -12.11 -9.35 6.37
C PHE A 62 -11.53 -8.77 7.66
N GLU A 63 -11.74 -9.42 8.78
CA GLU A 63 -10.99 -9.20 9.99
C GLU A 63 -9.66 -9.93 9.92
N ILE A 64 -8.57 -9.17 9.83
CA ILE A 64 -7.22 -9.73 9.74
C ILE A 64 -6.60 -9.76 11.14
N THR A 65 -6.24 -10.93 11.58
CA THR A 65 -5.64 -11.13 12.90
C THR A 65 -4.19 -10.64 12.95
N ALA A 66 -3.71 -10.25 14.13
CA ALA A 66 -2.39 -9.64 14.32
C ALA A 66 -1.21 -10.54 13.87
N ASN A 67 -1.41 -11.85 13.84
CA ASN A 67 -0.42 -12.82 13.37
C ASN A 67 -0.37 -12.98 11.85
N ARG A 68 -1.27 -12.31 11.10
CA ARG A 68 -1.34 -12.35 9.64
C ARG A 68 -1.24 -10.94 9.01
N PRO A 69 -0.25 -10.10 9.42
CA PRO A 69 -0.11 -8.75 8.87
C PRO A 69 0.16 -8.75 7.36
N ASP A 70 0.67 -9.84 6.80
CA ASP A 70 0.86 -10.05 5.37
C ASP A 70 -0.45 -9.98 4.57
N CYS A 71 -1.59 -10.25 5.19
CA CYS A 71 -2.92 -10.20 4.59
C CYS A 71 -3.62 -8.84 4.76
N LEU A 72 -2.96 -7.83 5.34
CA LEU A 72 -3.41 -6.43 5.31
C LEU A 72 -3.14 -5.76 3.96
N SER A 73 -3.10 -6.55 2.88
CA SER A 73 -2.94 -6.09 1.51
C SER A 73 -3.70 -6.98 0.53
N VAL A 74 -4.09 -6.40 -0.61
CA VAL A 74 -4.74 -7.16 -1.70
C VAL A 74 -3.85 -8.32 -2.15
N ARG A 75 -2.55 -8.06 -2.30
CA ARG A 75 -1.54 -9.06 -2.66
C ARG A 75 -1.47 -10.22 -1.66
N GLY A 76 -1.54 -9.93 -0.37
CA GLY A 76 -1.52 -10.95 0.68
C GLY A 76 -2.73 -11.87 0.59
N LEU A 77 -3.93 -11.29 0.52
CA LEU A 77 -5.17 -12.05 0.36
C LEU A 77 -5.22 -12.81 -0.98
N ALA A 78 -4.65 -12.25 -2.05
CA ALA A 78 -4.57 -12.92 -3.34
C ALA A 78 -3.70 -14.19 -3.29
N ARG A 79 -2.60 -14.18 -2.53
CA ARG A 79 -1.78 -15.40 -2.32
C ARG A 79 -2.56 -16.48 -1.57
N GLU A 80 -3.36 -16.08 -0.59
CA GLU A 80 -4.23 -17.01 0.14
C GLU A 80 -5.33 -17.58 -0.76
N ALA A 81 -5.99 -16.72 -1.55
CA ALA A 81 -6.99 -17.16 -2.52
C ALA A 81 -6.40 -18.11 -3.58
N ALA A 82 -5.23 -17.77 -4.13
CA ALA A 82 -4.52 -18.63 -5.09
C ALA A 82 -4.22 -20.01 -4.50
N THR A 83 -3.72 -20.06 -3.27
CA THR A 83 -3.43 -21.30 -2.55
C THR A 83 -4.71 -22.09 -2.28
N ALA A 84 -5.76 -21.42 -1.81
CA ALA A 84 -7.05 -22.03 -1.46
C ALA A 84 -7.73 -22.67 -2.68
N LEU A 85 -7.72 -21.96 -3.81
CA LEU A 85 -8.33 -22.38 -5.06
C LEU A 85 -7.41 -23.25 -5.93
N ARG A 86 -6.13 -23.40 -5.55
CA ARG A 86 -5.08 -24.06 -6.35
C ARG A 86 -4.92 -23.42 -7.74
N LEU A 87 -5.02 -22.09 -7.79
CA LEU A 87 -4.86 -21.29 -9.01
C LEU A 87 -3.47 -20.67 -9.09
N PRO A 88 -2.98 -20.40 -10.31
CA PRO A 88 -1.74 -19.65 -10.48
C PRO A 88 -1.84 -18.24 -9.89
N TYR A 89 -0.81 -17.85 -9.13
CA TYR A 89 -0.65 -16.48 -8.68
C TYR A 89 0.12 -15.68 -9.72
N ARG A 90 -0.40 -14.52 -10.11
CA ARG A 90 0.25 -13.58 -11.03
C ARG A 90 1.10 -12.60 -10.23
N ALA A 91 2.42 -12.69 -10.36
CA ALA A 91 3.31 -11.70 -9.76
C ALA A 91 3.19 -10.36 -10.50
N ILE A 92 3.36 -9.26 -9.77
CA ILE A 92 3.48 -7.94 -10.40
C ILE A 92 4.80 -7.92 -11.17
N HIS A 93 4.72 -7.69 -12.48
CA HIS A 93 5.88 -7.36 -13.27
C HIS A 93 6.08 -5.84 -13.20
N THR A 94 7.08 -5.39 -12.44
CA THR A 94 7.51 -4.00 -12.50
C THR A 94 8.19 -3.75 -13.83
N ALA A 95 7.61 -2.88 -14.66
CA ALA A 95 8.31 -2.38 -15.84
C ALA A 95 9.57 -1.66 -15.36
N GLY A 96 10.74 -2.22 -15.64
CA GLY A 96 12.02 -1.64 -15.24
C GLY A 96 12.66 -2.29 -14.01
N SER A 97 12.52 -3.61 -13.82
CA SER A 97 13.44 -4.35 -12.97
C SER A 97 14.83 -4.45 -13.65
N GLY A 98 15.41 -3.30 -13.99
CA GLY A 98 16.85 -3.19 -14.00
C GLY A 98 17.30 -3.53 -12.57
N GLU A 99 18.25 -4.41 -12.46
CA GLU A 99 18.86 -4.81 -11.20
C GLU A 99 19.11 -3.53 -10.38
N VAL A 100 18.30 -3.31 -9.34
CA VAL A 100 18.71 -2.41 -8.28
C VAL A 100 19.84 -3.15 -7.60
N GLU A 101 21.07 -2.93 -8.04
CA GLU A 101 22.27 -3.32 -7.33
C GLU A 101 22.25 -2.63 -5.96
N GLY A 102 21.58 -3.25 -5.04
CA GLY A 102 21.46 -2.85 -3.64
C GLY A 102 21.97 -3.95 -2.76
N GLY A 103 23.27 -4.04 -2.63
CA GLY A 103 23.91 -4.83 -1.59
C GLY A 103 23.41 -4.38 -0.21
N ALA A 104 23.27 -5.34 0.72
CA ALA A 104 23.07 -5.08 2.13
C ALA A 104 24.27 -4.27 2.66
N GLY A 105 24.06 -3.01 2.90
CA GLY A 105 25.03 -2.05 3.40
C GLY A 105 24.53 -0.66 3.10
N ALA A 106 24.65 0.25 4.04
CA ALA A 106 24.29 1.65 3.92
C ALA A 106 24.94 2.26 2.66
N SER A 107 24.28 2.12 1.54
CA SER A 107 24.67 2.77 0.31
C SER A 107 24.01 4.14 0.30
N SER A 108 24.79 5.16 0.49
CA SER A 108 24.44 6.48 0.02
C SER A 108 24.34 6.40 -1.51
N ALA A 109 23.19 6.01 -2.04
CA ALA A 109 22.91 6.04 -3.47
C ALA A 109 22.70 7.50 -3.92
N GLY A 110 23.74 8.30 -3.76
CA GLY A 110 23.81 9.66 -4.23
C GLY A 110 25.25 9.96 -4.52
N GLY A 111 25.65 9.91 -5.80
CA GLY A 111 26.89 10.55 -6.21
C GLY A 111 26.85 12.05 -5.84
N PRO A 112 27.98 12.77 -5.92
CA PRO A 112 28.07 14.19 -5.52
C PRO A 112 27.04 15.12 -6.21
N ASN A 113 26.35 14.63 -7.22
CA ASN A 113 25.31 15.37 -7.96
C ASN A 113 23.91 14.76 -7.82
N ALA A 114 23.69 13.83 -6.88
CA ALA A 114 22.34 13.27 -6.69
C ALA A 114 21.38 14.34 -6.15
N PRO A 115 20.14 14.39 -6.68
CA PRO A 115 19.15 15.37 -6.26
C PRO A 115 18.72 15.21 -4.79
N LEU A 116 18.90 14.00 -4.24
CA LEU A 116 18.56 13.63 -2.87
C LEU A 116 19.59 12.64 -2.31
N SER A 117 19.96 12.78 -1.05
CA SER A 117 20.75 11.79 -0.33
C SER A 117 19.89 11.04 0.71
N VAL A 118 20.19 9.76 0.92
CA VAL A 118 19.50 8.92 1.91
C VAL A 118 20.54 8.36 2.89
N HIS A 119 20.26 8.48 4.18
CA HIS A 119 21.09 7.98 5.27
C HIS A 119 20.28 7.11 6.22
N ILE A 120 20.90 6.06 6.71
CA ILE A 120 20.36 5.20 7.78
C ILE A 120 21.36 5.23 8.92
N ASP A 121 20.98 5.92 10.01
CA ASP A 121 21.86 6.06 11.18
C ASP A 121 21.66 4.89 12.15
N ASP A 122 20.50 4.25 12.12
CA ASP A 122 20.14 3.09 12.94
C ASP A 122 19.68 1.92 12.07
N PRO A 123 20.60 1.05 11.62
CA PRO A 123 20.26 -0.09 10.76
C PRO A 123 19.52 -1.21 11.50
N GLU A 124 19.49 -1.23 12.83
CA GLU A 124 18.71 -2.22 13.61
C GLU A 124 17.22 -1.84 13.56
N LEU A 125 16.88 -0.56 13.73
CA LEU A 125 15.50 -0.07 13.66
C LEU A 125 15.03 0.13 12.22
N CYS A 126 15.92 0.47 11.30
CA CYS A 126 15.61 0.67 9.87
C CYS A 126 16.66 -0.03 9.00
N PRO A 127 16.52 -1.33 8.73
CA PRO A 127 17.51 -2.08 7.94
C PRO A 127 17.58 -1.66 6.46
N ARG A 128 16.52 -1.02 5.95
CA ARG A 128 16.44 -0.55 4.55
C ARG A 128 15.52 0.65 4.44
N TYR A 129 15.98 1.68 3.77
CA TYR A 129 15.18 2.83 3.34
C TYR A 129 15.57 3.20 1.91
N ALA A 130 14.56 3.37 1.04
CA ALA A 130 14.77 3.72 -0.34
C ALA A 130 13.98 4.99 -0.68
N ALA A 131 14.54 5.83 -1.53
CA ALA A 131 13.87 7.01 -2.04
C ALA A 131 14.02 7.10 -3.55
N ALA A 132 13.02 7.70 -4.21
CA ALA A 132 13.06 8.07 -5.61
C ALA A 132 12.61 9.52 -5.74
N VAL A 133 13.21 10.24 -6.69
CA VAL A 133 12.81 11.61 -7.02
C VAL A 133 12.10 11.60 -8.36
N ALA A 134 10.94 12.25 -8.42
CA ALA A 134 10.15 12.37 -9.63
C ALA A 134 9.58 13.80 -9.75
N GLU A 135 9.48 14.28 -10.97
CA GLU A 135 8.71 15.48 -11.27
C GLU A 135 7.24 15.08 -11.42
N VAL A 136 6.37 15.74 -10.67
CA VAL A 136 4.95 15.43 -10.66
C VAL A 136 4.11 16.69 -10.77
N THR A 137 2.98 16.58 -11.45
CA THR A 137 1.92 17.60 -11.40
C THR A 137 0.84 17.11 -10.45
N VAL A 138 0.63 17.82 -9.35
CA VAL A 138 -0.41 17.47 -8.38
C VAL A 138 -1.79 17.73 -8.98
N GLY A 139 -2.67 16.74 -8.91
CA GLY A 139 -4.01 16.81 -9.46
C GLY A 139 -4.89 15.65 -8.97
N PRO A 140 -6.12 15.52 -9.48
CA PRO A 140 -6.97 14.39 -9.13
C PRO A 140 -6.40 13.07 -9.66
N SER A 141 -6.58 12.00 -8.91
CA SER A 141 -6.23 10.65 -9.33
C SER A 141 -7.12 10.17 -10.47
N PRO A 142 -6.66 9.23 -11.31
CA PRO A 142 -7.52 8.55 -12.28
C PRO A 142 -8.72 7.89 -11.61
N ARG A 143 -9.89 7.89 -12.25
CA ARG A 143 -11.13 7.38 -11.67
C ARG A 143 -11.01 5.93 -11.18
N TRP A 144 -10.35 5.06 -11.93
CA TRP A 144 -10.16 3.66 -11.53
C TRP A 144 -9.41 3.50 -10.20
N MET A 145 -8.43 4.41 -9.91
CA MET A 145 -7.69 4.41 -8.66
C MET A 145 -8.55 4.91 -7.51
N GLN A 146 -9.33 5.97 -7.74
CA GLN A 146 -10.28 6.49 -6.76
C GLN A 146 -11.27 5.41 -6.36
N ASP A 147 -11.90 4.72 -7.34
CA ASP A 147 -12.88 3.67 -7.09
C ASP A 147 -12.30 2.52 -6.24
N ARG A 148 -11.06 2.10 -6.51
CA ARG A 148 -10.37 1.06 -5.72
C ARG A 148 -10.07 1.51 -4.30
N LEU A 149 -9.60 2.73 -4.12
CA LEU A 149 -9.33 3.29 -2.80
C LEU A 149 -10.61 3.45 -1.98
N GLU A 150 -11.67 3.99 -2.59
CA GLU A 150 -12.98 4.11 -1.95
C GLU A 150 -13.52 2.75 -1.53
N ALA A 151 -13.43 1.73 -2.39
CA ALA A 151 -13.81 0.36 -2.07
C ALA A 151 -13.00 -0.22 -0.90
N ALA A 152 -11.71 0.14 -0.79
CA ALA A 152 -10.86 -0.25 0.34
C ALA A 152 -11.10 0.59 1.60
N GLY A 153 -12.02 1.58 1.56
CA GLY A 153 -12.34 2.46 2.69
C GLY A 153 -11.38 3.65 2.84
N VAL A 154 -10.58 3.93 1.83
CA VAL A 154 -9.62 5.05 1.80
C VAL A 154 -10.20 6.19 0.97
N ARG A 155 -10.26 7.39 1.54
CA ARG A 155 -10.75 8.58 0.83
C ARG A 155 -9.68 9.12 -0.12
N PRO A 156 -9.94 9.24 -1.44
CA PRO A 156 -9.02 9.89 -2.36
C PRO A 156 -8.84 11.38 -2.05
N ILE A 157 -7.62 11.89 -2.23
CA ILE A 157 -7.25 13.28 -1.95
C ILE A 157 -6.64 13.93 -3.19
N ASN A 158 -5.53 13.39 -3.67
CA ASN A 158 -4.83 13.80 -4.89
C ASN A 158 -3.91 12.66 -5.35
N ASN A 159 -3.46 12.72 -6.59
CA ASN A 159 -2.67 11.65 -7.22
C ASN A 159 -1.40 11.26 -6.43
N VAL A 160 -0.74 12.18 -5.75
CA VAL A 160 0.47 11.88 -4.97
C VAL A 160 0.12 11.05 -3.73
N VAL A 161 -0.84 11.53 -2.93
CA VAL A 161 -1.29 10.84 -1.72
C VAL A 161 -1.97 9.52 -2.07
N ASP A 162 -2.78 9.50 -3.12
CA ASP A 162 -3.54 8.32 -3.53
C ASP A 162 -2.63 7.21 -4.05
N VAL A 163 -1.53 7.54 -4.75
CA VAL A 163 -0.52 6.53 -5.15
C VAL A 163 0.13 5.90 -3.93
N THR A 164 0.47 6.68 -2.89
CA THR A 164 1.06 6.10 -1.67
C THR A 164 0.08 5.18 -0.95
N ASN A 165 -1.19 5.58 -0.86
CA ASN A 165 -2.26 4.75 -0.29
C ASN A 165 -2.55 3.52 -1.14
N TYR A 166 -2.55 3.66 -2.47
CA TYR A 166 -2.76 2.54 -3.39
C TYR A 166 -1.69 1.46 -3.22
N VAL A 167 -0.42 1.85 -3.19
CA VAL A 167 0.70 0.92 -2.99
C VAL A 167 0.62 0.27 -1.61
N LEU A 168 0.25 1.02 -0.56
CA LEU A 168 0.02 0.47 0.77
C LEU A 168 -1.08 -0.60 0.76
N MET A 169 -2.23 -0.32 0.16
CA MET A 169 -3.37 -1.25 0.11
C MET A 169 -3.09 -2.45 -0.80
N GLU A 170 -2.40 -2.24 -1.91
CA GLU A 170 -2.11 -3.32 -2.87
C GLU A 170 -1.00 -4.24 -2.38
N LEU A 171 0.12 -3.68 -1.90
CA LEU A 171 1.35 -4.41 -1.60
C LEU A 171 1.64 -4.58 -0.11
N GLY A 172 1.01 -3.77 0.75
CA GLY A 172 1.36 -3.67 2.16
C GLY A 172 2.64 -2.87 2.42
N GLN A 173 3.10 -2.08 1.43
CA GLN A 173 4.32 -1.29 1.54
C GLN A 173 3.98 0.19 1.80
N PRO A 174 4.25 0.73 3.01
CA PRO A 174 4.04 2.14 3.28
C PRO A 174 5.04 3.01 2.51
N LEU A 175 4.55 4.14 2.01
CA LEU A 175 5.33 5.15 1.31
C LEU A 175 5.10 6.52 1.96
N HIS A 176 6.14 7.35 1.98
CA HIS A 176 6.04 8.77 2.28
C HIS A 176 6.36 9.60 1.04
N ALA A 177 5.59 10.64 0.81
CA ALA A 177 5.87 11.62 -0.24
C ALA A 177 6.30 12.95 0.40
N PHE A 178 7.45 13.47 -0.02
CA PHE A 178 8.00 14.72 0.47
C PHE A 178 8.22 15.69 -0.68
N ASP A 179 7.96 16.97 -0.44
CA ASP A 179 8.35 18.02 -1.35
C ASP A 179 9.87 18.25 -1.23
N LEU A 180 10.61 17.92 -2.29
CA LEU A 180 12.07 17.99 -2.31
C LEU A 180 12.61 19.41 -2.01
N GLU A 181 11.87 20.45 -2.42
CA GLU A 181 12.27 21.84 -2.16
C GLU A 181 12.15 22.23 -0.69
N ARG A 182 11.35 21.51 0.09
CA ARG A 182 11.16 21.72 1.53
C ARG A 182 12.08 20.87 2.39
N LEU A 183 12.76 19.88 1.81
CA LEU A 183 13.70 19.04 2.56
C LEU A 183 15.01 19.79 2.81
N GLY A 184 15.30 20.05 4.09
CA GLY A 184 16.55 20.64 4.53
C GLY A 184 17.75 19.82 4.08
N GLY A 185 18.70 20.46 3.36
CA GLY A 185 19.88 19.80 2.84
C GLY A 185 19.62 18.78 1.74
N ARG A 186 18.40 18.68 1.20
CA ARG A 186 17.99 17.67 0.23
C ARG A 186 18.40 16.26 0.66
N GLN A 187 18.11 15.92 1.91
CA GLN A 187 18.42 14.60 2.45
C GLN A 187 17.26 14.01 3.26
N LEU A 188 17.19 12.69 3.28
CA LEU A 188 16.35 11.92 4.17
C LEU A 188 17.24 11.04 5.05
N ARG A 189 16.91 11.01 6.33
CA ARG A 189 17.68 10.31 7.34
C ARG A 189 16.77 9.51 8.26
N ALA A 190 16.91 8.19 8.22
CA ALA A 190 16.27 7.31 9.20
C ALA A 190 17.18 7.26 10.43
N ARG A 191 16.73 7.84 11.56
CA ARG A 191 17.49 7.95 12.81
C ARG A 191 16.59 7.87 14.04
N GLN A 192 17.18 7.70 15.18
CA GLN A 192 16.46 7.90 16.43
C GLN A 192 16.20 9.39 16.68
N ALA A 193 15.06 9.66 17.34
CA ALA A 193 14.73 10.98 17.82
C ALA A 193 15.73 11.45 18.88
N ARG A 194 16.02 12.75 18.89
CA ARG A 194 16.87 13.40 19.88
C ARG A 194 16.02 13.85 21.08
N ALA A 195 16.65 14.01 22.24
CA ALA A 195 15.95 14.52 23.41
C ALA A 195 15.38 15.91 23.16
N GLY A 196 14.10 16.09 23.46
CA GLY A 196 13.38 17.37 23.29
C GLY A 196 12.96 17.68 21.84
N GLU A 197 13.15 16.77 20.90
CA GLU A 197 12.60 16.94 19.55
C GLU A 197 11.08 16.85 19.58
N ARG A 198 10.46 17.59 18.69
CA ARG A 198 9.02 17.63 18.52
C ARG A 198 8.67 17.42 17.05
N LEU A 199 7.51 16.84 16.82
CA LEU A 199 6.96 16.62 15.49
C LEU A 199 5.50 17.03 15.47
N GLN A 200 5.14 17.92 14.55
CA GLN A 200 3.73 18.19 14.27
C GLN A 200 3.18 17.09 13.35
N THR A 201 2.27 16.29 13.86
CA THR A 201 1.62 15.21 13.12
C THR A 201 0.50 15.72 12.22
N LEU A 202 0.00 14.89 11.28
CA LEU A 202 -0.99 15.29 10.29
C LEU A 202 -2.34 15.71 10.89
N ASP A 203 -2.63 15.32 12.13
CA ASP A 203 -3.78 15.77 12.93
C ASP A 203 -3.59 17.17 13.51
N GLY A 204 -2.44 17.82 13.28
CA GLY A 204 -2.09 19.14 13.78
C GLY A 204 -1.54 19.15 15.21
N GLU A 205 -1.43 17.98 15.86
CA GLU A 205 -0.89 17.85 17.20
C GLU A 205 0.64 17.97 17.20
N ASP A 206 1.16 18.75 18.13
CA ASP A 206 2.61 18.89 18.36
C ASP A 206 3.05 17.89 19.43
N ARG A 207 3.71 16.80 18.98
CA ARG A 207 4.09 15.66 19.81
C ARG A 207 5.56 15.73 20.21
N GLU A 208 5.84 15.57 21.51
CA GLU A 208 7.19 15.39 22.00
C GLU A 208 7.66 13.96 21.70
N LEU A 209 8.86 13.86 21.11
CA LEU A 209 9.43 12.59 20.74
C LEU A 209 10.29 12.03 21.88
N ALA A 210 10.04 10.80 22.27
CA ALA A 210 10.89 10.10 23.24
C ALA A 210 12.18 9.59 22.58
N ALA A 211 13.25 9.56 23.34
CA ALA A 211 14.52 8.96 22.89
C ALA A 211 14.27 7.49 22.48
N GLY A 212 14.87 7.07 21.38
CA GLY A 212 14.69 5.74 20.82
C GLY A 212 13.54 5.59 19.83
N MET A 213 12.66 6.59 19.67
CA MET A 213 11.68 6.58 18.58
C MET A 213 12.41 6.74 17.25
N LEU A 214 12.07 5.86 16.28
CA LEU A 214 12.56 6.00 14.91
C LEU A 214 11.81 7.12 14.21
N VAL A 215 12.56 8.01 13.57
CA VAL A 215 12.01 9.11 12.76
C VAL A 215 12.67 9.17 11.39
N ILE A 216 11.91 9.63 10.41
CA ILE A 216 12.44 10.07 9.13
C ILE A 216 12.64 11.58 9.23
N ALA A 217 13.87 12.02 9.11
CA ALA A 217 14.25 13.43 9.25
C ALA A 217 14.92 13.96 7.98
N ASP A 218 14.91 15.26 7.82
CA ASP A 218 15.81 15.94 6.91
C ASP A 218 17.15 16.29 7.61
N ALA A 219 17.89 17.24 7.10
CA ALA A 219 19.15 17.69 7.71
C ALA A 219 18.98 18.26 9.13
N THR A 220 17.81 18.76 9.47
CA THR A 220 17.56 19.60 10.64
C THR A 220 16.48 19.06 11.56
N THR A 221 15.35 18.63 11.02
CA THR A 221 14.11 18.32 11.75
C THR A 221 13.51 16.98 11.36
N PRO A 222 12.77 16.30 12.27
CA PRO A 222 11.94 15.16 11.92
C PRO A 222 10.82 15.60 10.96
N GLN A 223 10.51 14.72 9.98
CA GLN A 223 9.49 14.93 8.96
C GLN A 223 8.35 13.91 9.10
N ALA A 224 8.66 12.70 9.64
CA ALA A 224 7.71 11.62 9.92
C ALA A 224 8.27 10.67 10.99
#